data_b440fcc3a0319f452b686f66a31724dc
#
_entry.id   b440fcc3a0319f452b686f66a31724dc
#
_cell.length_a   1.000
_cell.length_b   1.000
_cell.length_c   1.000
_cell.angle_alpha   90.00
_cell.angle_beta   90.00
_cell.angle_gamma   90.00
#
_symmetry.space_group_name_H-M   'P 1'
#
loop_
_entity.id
_entity.type
_entity.pdbx_description
1 polymer ?
#
loop_
_entity_poly.entity_id
_entity_poly.type
_entity_poly.pdbx_seq_one_letter_code
_entity_poly.pdbx_strand_id
1 'polypeptide(L)'
;VAALGFLAYKGYQNWKQNQQQDELPQSAFQPAGLIGENHSRVILQTMIASAASDGLIDDTERAAIERESGSDAETAAWLQAEYAQPASIEQIAASVGSDEALATETYLAARLVCADLSRKEIVFLSRLSQALNLDDQLVESLEKQLELA
;
A
#
# COMPACT_ATOMS: atom_id res chain seq x y z
N VAL A 1 5.94 4.91 -7.86
CA VAL A 1 4.80 4.02 -7.64
C VAL A 1 4.62 3.00 -8.77
N ALA A 2 5.26 3.23 -9.93
CA ALA A 2 5.15 2.29 -11.06
C ALA A 2 5.62 0.88 -10.69
N ALA A 3 6.71 0.75 -9.92
CA ALA A 3 7.20 -0.54 -9.47
C ALA A 3 6.22 -1.22 -8.50
N LEU A 4 5.60 -0.43 -7.63
CA LEU A 4 4.59 -0.92 -6.69
C LEU A 4 3.37 -1.48 -7.43
N GLY A 5 2.88 -0.74 -8.43
CA GLY A 5 1.75 -1.18 -9.24
C GLY A 5 2.05 -2.48 -9.97
N PHE A 6 3.25 -2.60 -10.52
CA PHE A 6 3.68 -3.82 -11.21
C PHE A 6 3.74 -5.03 -10.26
N LEU A 7 4.33 -4.87 -9.07
CA LEU A 7 4.41 -5.93 -8.07
C LEU A 7 3.02 -6.36 -7.60
N ALA A 8 2.14 -5.39 -7.34
CA ALA A 8 0.77 -5.66 -6.94
C ALA A 8 0.03 -6.44 -8.02
N TYR A 9 0.18 -6.02 -9.28
CA TYR A 9 -0.42 -6.71 -10.41
C TYR A 9 0.08 -8.15 -10.53
N LYS A 10 1.38 -8.36 -10.38
CA LYS A 10 1.97 -9.71 -10.45
C LYS A 10 1.42 -10.63 -9.36
N GLY A 11 1.38 -10.15 -8.12
CA GLY A 11 0.82 -10.93 -7.01
C GLY A 11 -0.66 -11.24 -7.21
N TYR A 12 -1.41 -10.24 -7.68
CA TYR A 12 -2.82 -10.40 -7.99
C TYR A 12 -3.03 -11.41 -9.12
N GLN A 13 -2.25 -11.31 -10.20
CA GLN A 13 -2.32 -12.20 -11.35
C GLN A 13 -2.07 -13.66 -10.94
N ASN A 14 -1.03 -13.91 -10.15
CA ASN A 14 -0.69 -15.26 -9.69
C ASN A 14 -1.84 -15.86 -8.86
N TRP A 15 -2.45 -15.05 -8.02
CA TRP A 15 -3.59 -15.47 -7.21
C TRP A 15 -4.80 -15.79 -8.07
N LYS A 16 -5.16 -14.92 -9.03
CA LYS A 16 -6.33 -15.09 -9.90
C LYS A 16 -6.22 -16.29 -10.85
N GLN A 17 -5.02 -16.58 -11.33
CA GLN A 17 -4.82 -17.74 -12.21
C GLN A 17 -5.25 -19.04 -11.54
N ASN A 18 -5.10 -19.14 -10.22
CA ASN A 18 -5.51 -20.31 -9.47
C ASN A 18 -7.03 -20.35 -9.21
N GLN A 19 -7.74 -19.27 -9.47
CA GLN A 19 -9.17 -19.15 -9.17
C GLN A 19 -10.07 -19.25 -10.41
N GLN A 20 -9.50 -19.25 -11.60
CA GLN A 20 -10.22 -19.34 -12.88
C GLN A 20 -11.31 -18.27 -13.03
N GLN A 21 -11.05 -17.05 -12.53
CA GLN A 21 -11.95 -15.92 -12.62
C GLN A 21 -11.35 -14.83 -13.51
N ASP A 22 -12.19 -13.86 -13.91
CA ASP A 22 -11.75 -12.72 -14.70
C ASP A 22 -10.73 -11.90 -13.92
N GLU A 23 -9.59 -11.61 -14.55
CA GLU A 23 -8.52 -10.80 -13.96
C GLU A 23 -8.75 -9.32 -14.25
N LEU A 24 -8.32 -8.47 -13.30
CA LEU A 24 -8.22 -7.04 -13.55
C LEU A 24 -7.05 -6.78 -14.50
N PRO A 25 -7.17 -5.79 -15.42
CA PRO A 25 -6.07 -5.43 -16.30
C PRO A 25 -4.96 -4.73 -15.54
N GLN A 26 -3.74 -4.78 -16.06
CA GLN A 26 -2.59 -4.10 -15.46
C GLN A 26 -2.85 -2.60 -15.28
N SER A 27 -3.59 -1.97 -16.19
CA SER A 27 -3.91 -0.55 -16.10
C SER A 27 -4.71 -0.18 -14.85
N ALA A 28 -5.45 -1.12 -14.25
CA ALA A 28 -6.17 -0.89 -13.01
C ALA A 28 -5.23 -0.61 -11.83
N PHE A 29 -3.98 -1.10 -11.91
CA PHE A 29 -2.96 -0.90 -10.87
C PHE A 29 -2.11 0.35 -11.12
N GLN A 30 -2.30 1.03 -12.24
CA GLN A 30 -1.57 2.25 -12.60
C GLN A 30 -2.50 3.23 -13.31
N PRO A 31 -3.61 3.65 -12.66
CA PRO A 31 -4.53 4.59 -13.30
C PRO A 31 -3.87 5.96 -13.50
N ALA A 32 -4.33 6.67 -14.54
CA ALA A 32 -3.82 8.00 -14.85
C ALA A 32 -4.78 9.08 -14.38
N GLY A 33 -4.34 10.35 -14.43
CA GLY A 33 -5.15 11.52 -14.13
C GLY A 33 -5.52 11.63 -12.65
N LEU A 34 -6.72 12.14 -12.37
CA LEU A 34 -7.19 12.36 -11.00
C LEU A 34 -7.33 11.05 -10.21
N ILE A 35 -7.71 9.95 -10.87
CA ILE A 35 -7.81 8.64 -10.23
C ILE A 35 -6.42 8.20 -9.78
N GLY A 36 -5.40 8.39 -10.62
CA GLY A 36 -4.01 8.07 -10.27
C GLY A 36 -3.49 8.91 -9.11
N GLU A 37 -3.84 10.19 -9.05
CA GLU A 37 -3.47 11.08 -7.94
C GLU A 37 -4.11 10.62 -6.63
N ASN A 38 -5.38 10.24 -6.65
CA ASN A 38 -6.07 9.73 -5.48
C ASN A 38 -5.46 8.42 -5.00
N HIS A 39 -5.13 7.50 -5.93
CA HIS A 39 -4.44 6.25 -5.59
C HIS A 39 -3.11 6.53 -4.91
N SER A 40 -2.31 7.45 -5.46
CA SER A 40 -1.00 7.82 -4.91
C SER A 40 -1.13 8.36 -3.49
N ARG A 41 -2.14 9.19 -3.22
CA ARG A 41 -2.38 9.76 -1.89
C ARG A 41 -2.75 8.67 -0.88
N VAL A 42 -3.62 7.75 -1.25
CA VAL A 42 -4.02 6.64 -0.37
C VAL A 42 -2.80 5.76 -0.06
N ILE A 43 -1.99 5.48 -1.07
CA ILE A 43 -0.78 4.68 -0.91
C ILE A 43 0.19 5.36 0.06
N LEU A 44 0.44 6.68 -0.11
CA LEU A 44 1.32 7.43 0.76
C LEU A 44 0.78 7.50 2.20
N GLN A 45 -0.52 7.72 2.37
CA GLN A 45 -1.16 7.72 3.68
C GLN A 45 -0.96 6.37 4.39
N THR A 46 -1.08 5.30 3.63
CA THR A 46 -0.91 3.95 4.15
C THR A 46 0.54 3.69 4.56
N MET A 47 1.49 4.13 3.76
CA MET A 47 2.92 4.01 4.09
C MET A 47 3.24 4.76 5.39
N ILE A 48 2.71 5.96 5.56
CA ILE A 48 2.90 6.76 6.78
C ILE A 48 2.28 6.06 7.99
N ALA A 49 1.04 5.58 7.85
CA ALA A 49 0.34 4.88 8.93
C ALA A 49 1.09 3.60 9.32
N SER A 50 1.60 2.86 8.34
CA SER A 50 2.39 1.66 8.55
C SER A 50 3.69 1.96 9.31
N ALA A 51 4.42 2.98 8.85
CA ALA A 51 5.67 3.41 9.49
C ALA A 51 5.43 3.87 10.93
N ALA A 52 4.32 4.54 11.18
CA ALA A 52 3.97 5.04 12.51
C ALA A 52 3.41 3.97 13.44
N SER A 53 3.13 2.78 12.94
CA SER A 53 2.43 1.73 13.71
C SER A 53 3.22 1.23 14.91
N ASP A 54 4.55 1.34 14.90
CA ASP A 54 5.41 0.96 16.01
C ASP A 54 5.77 2.14 16.92
N GLY A 55 5.23 3.32 16.66
CA GLY A 55 5.37 4.52 17.49
C GLY A 55 6.02 5.70 16.79
N LEU A 56 7.20 5.53 16.20
CA LEU A 56 7.95 6.62 15.55
C LEU A 56 8.38 6.22 14.16
N ILE A 57 8.25 7.16 13.22
CA ILE A 57 8.75 6.99 11.85
C ILE A 57 10.25 7.27 11.86
N ASP A 58 11.06 6.27 11.53
CA ASP A 58 12.50 6.42 11.48
C ASP A 58 12.96 7.03 10.13
N ASP A 59 14.25 7.36 10.03
CA ASP A 59 14.78 8.00 8.82
C ASP A 59 14.70 7.10 7.59
N THR A 60 14.87 5.79 7.76
CA THR A 60 14.77 4.81 6.66
C THR A 60 13.34 4.75 6.12
N GLU A 61 12.38 4.70 7.01
CA GLU A 61 10.96 4.69 6.65
C GLU A 61 10.55 5.98 5.97
N ARG A 62 11.00 7.12 6.52
CA ARG A 62 10.75 8.44 5.93
C ARG A 62 11.34 8.55 4.53
N ALA A 63 12.56 8.07 4.34
CA ALA A 63 13.22 8.07 3.03
C ALA A 63 12.45 7.24 2.01
N ALA A 64 11.92 6.08 2.41
CA ALA A 64 11.11 5.24 1.54
C ALA A 64 9.83 5.95 1.10
N ILE A 65 9.14 6.62 2.03
CA ILE A 65 7.93 7.37 1.76
C ILE A 65 8.22 8.53 0.80
N GLU A 66 9.28 9.29 1.06
CA GLU A 66 9.63 10.44 0.24
C GLU A 66 10.09 10.04 -1.16
N ARG A 67 10.69 8.87 -1.30
CA ARG A 67 11.07 8.32 -2.61
C ARG A 67 9.83 8.05 -3.47
N GLU A 68 8.76 7.54 -2.85
CA GLU A 68 7.51 7.27 -3.56
C GLU A 68 6.71 8.55 -3.86
N SER A 69 6.83 9.58 -3.01
CA SER A 69 6.06 10.82 -3.16
C SER A 69 6.59 11.76 -4.23
N GLY A 70 7.88 11.67 -4.58
CA GLY A 70 8.51 12.62 -5.48
C GLY A 70 8.95 13.91 -4.77
N SER A 71 9.35 14.91 -5.57
CA SER A 71 9.99 16.13 -5.07
C SER A 71 9.13 17.39 -5.15
N ASP A 72 7.83 17.24 -5.39
CA ASP A 72 6.92 18.38 -5.48
C ASP A 72 6.71 19.05 -4.11
N ALA A 73 6.79 20.40 -4.08
CA ALA A 73 6.69 21.16 -2.84
C ALA A 73 5.31 21.03 -2.18
N GLU A 74 4.24 20.97 -2.97
CA GLU A 74 2.88 20.79 -2.47
C GLU A 74 2.73 19.42 -1.79
N THR A 75 3.26 18.38 -2.41
CA THR A 75 3.26 17.04 -1.86
C THR A 75 4.08 16.98 -0.57
N ALA A 76 5.24 17.64 -0.53
CA ALA A 76 6.07 17.69 0.67
C ALA A 76 5.33 18.33 1.85
N ALA A 77 4.61 19.42 1.62
CA ALA A 77 3.82 20.09 2.66
C ALA A 77 2.68 19.19 3.15
N TRP A 78 2.02 18.50 2.24
CA TRP A 78 0.96 17.53 2.57
C TRP A 78 1.50 16.38 3.41
N LEU A 79 2.68 15.85 3.06
CA LEU A 79 3.32 14.78 3.82
C LEU A 79 3.60 15.19 5.27
N GLN A 80 4.08 16.43 5.48
CA GLN A 80 4.36 16.92 6.84
C GLN A 80 3.09 16.90 7.70
N ALA A 81 1.96 17.28 7.13
CA ALA A 81 0.66 17.23 7.82
C ALA A 81 0.26 15.79 8.15
N GLU A 82 0.48 14.87 7.22
CA GLU A 82 0.18 13.45 7.42
C GLU A 82 1.09 12.82 8.48
N TYR A 83 2.38 13.17 8.50
CA TYR A 83 3.30 12.70 9.54
C TYR A 83 2.83 13.12 10.95
N ALA A 84 2.27 14.33 11.06
CA ALA A 84 1.79 14.85 12.33
C ALA A 84 0.53 14.11 12.81
N GLN A 85 -0.28 13.63 11.87
CA GLN A 85 -1.54 12.96 12.19
C GLN A 85 -1.81 11.82 11.18
N PRO A 86 -1.18 10.66 11.36
CA PRO A 86 -1.34 9.53 10.45
C PRO A 86 -2.80 9.06 10.37
N ALA A 87 -3.21 8.61 9.18
CA ALA A 87 -4.55 8.09 8.96
C ALA A 87 -4.75 6.78 9.73
N SER A 88 -5.97 6.54 10.17
CA SER A 88 -6.35 5.26 10.79
C SER A 88 -6.60 4.20 9.71
N ILE A 89 -6.58 2.93 10.12
CA ILE A 89 -6.91 1.81 9.23
C ILE A 89 -8.32 1.99 8.66
N GLU A 90 -9.26 2.44 9.49
CA GLU A 90 -10.65 2.68 9.08
C GLU A 90 -10.75 3.77 8.02
N GLN A 91 -9.97 4.84 8.16
CA GLN A 91 -9.92 5.93 7.16
C GLN A 91 -9.33 5.44 5.85
N ILE A 92 -8.26 4.65 5.92
CA ILE A 92 -7.62 4.06 4.74
C ILE A 92 -8.61 3.14 4.02
N ALA A 93 -9.27 2.25 4.75
CA ALA A 93 -10.23 1.32 4.17
C ALA A 93 -11.40 2.05 3.52
N ALA A 94 -11.89 3.12 4.14
CA ALA A 94 -12.95 3.95 3.58
C ALA A 94 -12.52 4.61 2.26
N SER A 95 -11.28 5.10 2.21
CA SER A 95 -10.72 5.72 0.99
C SER A 95 -10.53 4.72 -0.14
N VAL A 96 -10.15 3.49 0.18
CA VAL A 96 -9.98 2.42 -0.80
C VAL A 96 -11.35 1.96 -1.35
N GLY A 97 -12.35 1.87 -0.48
CA GLY A 97 -13.68 1.42 -0.86
C GLY A 97 -13.66 -0.01 -1.39
N SER A 98 -14.28 -0.22 -2.55
CA SER A 98 -14.37 -1.54 -3.19
C SER A 98 -13.36 -1.74 -4.31
N ASP A 99 -12.38 -0.84 -4.46
CA ASP A 99 -11.36 -0.93 -5.50
C ASP A 99 -10.34 -2.01 -5.14
N GLU A 100 -10.48 -3.16 -5.76
CA GLU A 100 -9.65 -4.34 -5.49
C GLU A 100 -8.17 -4.10 -5.86
N ALA A 101 -7.90 -3.41 -6.96
CA ALA A 101 -6.55 -3.08 -7.38
C ALA A 101 -5.88 -2.15 -6.36
N LEU A 102 -6.60 -1.12 -5.93
CA LEU A 102 -6.10 -0.18 -4.93
C LEU A 102 -5.89 -0.87 -3.57
N ALA A 103 -6.80 -1.74 -3.17
CA ALA A 103 -6.65 -2.52 -1.93
C ALA A 103 -5.38 -3.35 -1.95
N THR A 104 -5.10 -4.01 -3.06
CA THR A 104 -3.90 -4.82 -3.26
C THR A 104 -2.63 -3.98 -3.16
N GLU A 105 -2.62 -2.84 -3.86
CA GLU A 105 -1.48 -1.91 -3.83
C GLU A 105 -1.27 -1.31 -2.44
N THR A 106 -2.37 -0.98 -1.75
CA THR A 106 -2.35 -0.40 -0.41
C THR A 106 -1.67 -1.34 0.59
N TYR A 107 -2.05 -2.61 0.57
CA TYR A 107 -1.40 -3.61 1.44
C TYR A 107 0.08 -3.73 1.12
N LEU A 108 0.42 -3.85 -0.16
CA LEU A 108 1.81 -4.00 -0.59
C LEU A 108 2.66 -2.80 -0.19
N ALA A 109 2.12 -1.59 -0.32
CA ALA A 109 2.79 -0.36 0.10
C ALA A 109 3.10 -0.36 1.59
N ALA A 110 2.13 -0.75 2.41
CA ALA A 110 2.32 -0.87 3.86
C ALA A 110 3.43 -1.87 4.19
N ARG A 111 3.43 -3.02 3.50
CA ARG A 111 4.43 -4.06 3.72
C ARG A 111 5.83 -3.63 3.34
N LEU A 112 5.98 -2.87 2.26
CA LEU A 112 7.28 -2.38 1.80
C LEU A 112 7.96 -1.47 2.82
N VAL A 113 7.19 -0.71 3.58
CA VAL A 113 7.73 0.18 4.60
C VAL A 113 8.15 -0.60 5.85
N CYS A 114 7.49 -1.72 6.14
CA CYS A 114 7.76 -2.56 7.31
C CYS A 114 8.94 -3.50 7.05
N ALA A 115 10.16 -2.97 6.99
CA ALA A 115 11.35 -3.79 6.69
C ALA A 115 11.66 -4.80 7.79
N ASP A 116 11.47 -4.43 9.04
CA ASP A 116 11.87 -5.22 10.21
C ASP A 116 10.68 -5.82 10.97
N LEU A 117 9.62 -6.12 10.38
CA LEU A 117 8.40 -6.75 10.91
C LEU A 117 8.35 -6.92 12.44
N SER A 118 8.29 -5.80 13.16
CA SER A 118 8.05 -5.82 14.60
C SER A 118 6.64 -6.37 14.87
N ARG A 119 6.39 -6.77 16.14
CA ARG A 119 5.07 -7.27 16.51
C ARG A 119 3.96 -6.27 16.18
N LYS A 120 4.17 -4.98 16.44
CA LYS A 120 3.19 -3.93 16.16
C LYS A 120 2.93 -3.78 14.66
N GLU A 121 3.96 -3.90 13.85
CA GLU A 121 3.84 -3.87 12.39
C GLU A 121 3.08 -5.07 11.85
N ILE A 122 3.37 -6.26 12.36
CA ILE A 122 2.66 -7.49 11.98
C ILE A 122 1.17 -7.36 12.31
N VAL A 123 0.83 -6.85 13.51
CA VAL A 123 -0.56 -6.62 13.91
C VAL A 123 -1.22 -5.59 12.99
N PHE A 124 -0.51 -4.51 12.68
CA PHE A 124 -1.02 -3.47 11.77
C PHE A 124 -1.37 -4.07 10.40
N LEU A 125 -0.44 -4.84 9.82
CA LEU A 125 -0.64 -5.45 8.50
C LEU A 125 -1.82 -6.43 8.50
N SER A 126 -1.97 -7.22 9.56
CA SER A 126 -3.08 -8.15 9.69
C SER A 126 -4.42 -7.40 9.76
N ARG A 127 -4.49 -6.35 10.57
CA ARG A 127 -5.70 -5.53 10.67
C ARG A 127 -6.02 -4.82 9.37
N LEU A 128 -4.99 -4.33 8.68
CA LEU A 128 -5.16 -3.66 7.39
C LEU A 128 -5.72 -4.61 6.34
N SER A 129 -5.15 -5.81 6.21
CA SER A 129 -5.62 -6.79 5.23
C SER A 129 -7.08 -7.18 5.48
N GLN A 130 -7.46 -7.30 6.74
CA GLN A 130 -8.85 -7.61 7.11
C GLN A 130 -9.78 -6.45 6.78
N ALA A 131 -9.38 -5.21 7.09
CA ALA A 131 -10.17 -4.02 6.79
C ALA A 131 -10.36 -3.81 5.28
N LEU A 132 -9.36 -4.20 4.49
CA LEU A 132 -9.41 -4.12 3.02
C LEU A 132 -10.11 -5.32 2.39
N ASN A 133 -10.55 -6.30 3.19
CA ASN A 133 -11.18 -7.53 2.72
C ASN A 133 -10.33 -8.32 1.73
N LEU A 134 -9.02 -8.34 1.95
CA LEU A 134 -8.11 -9.11 1.11
C LEU A 134 -8.16 -10.59 1.46
N ASP A 135 -8.19 -11.44 0.42
CA ASP A 135 -8.11 -12.88 0.59
C ASP A 135 -6.72 -13.26 1.13
N ASP A 136 -6.68 -14.21 2.06
CA ASP A 136 -5.42 -14.65 2.67
C ASP A 136 -4.43 -15.21 1.63
N GLN A 137 -4.94 -15.87 0.60
CA GLN A 137 -4.12 -16.40 -0.49
C GLN A 137 -3.53 -15.28 -1.35
N LEU A 138 -4.27 -14.18 -1.54
CA LEU A 138 -3.76 -13.02 -2.23
C LEU A 138 -2.64 -12.37 -1.43
N VAL A 139 -2.83 -12.20 -0.12
CA VAL A 139 -1.79 -11.66 0.77
C VAL A 139 -0.52 -12.51 0.69
N GLU A 140 -0.67 -13.82 0.73
CA GLU A 140 0.45 -14.76 0.60
C GLU A 140 1.18 -14.58 -0.75
N SER A 141 0.41 -14.43 -1.83
CA SER A 141 0.98 -14.20 -3.17
C SER A 141 1.78 -12.90 -3.23
N LEU A 142 1.27 -11.84 -2.60
CA LEU A 142 1.97 -10.55 -2.53
C LEU A 142 3.27 -10.66 -1.73
N GLU A 143 3.27 -11.37 -0.62
CA GLU A 143 4.48 -11.62 0.17
C GLU A 143 5.54 -12.34 -0.65
N LYS A 144 5.14 -13.32 -1.46
CA LYS A 144 6.07 -14.03 -2.35
C LYS A 144 6.68 -13.11 -3.38
N GLN A 145 5.93 -12.16 -3.93
CA GLN A 145 6.48 -11.19 -4.89
C GLN A 145 7.57 -10.33 -4.26
N LEU A 146 7.44 -9.99 -2.99
CA LEU A 146 8.47 -9.22 -2.28
C LEU A 146 9.74 -10.03 -2.06
N GLU A 147 9.61 -11.33 -1.80
CA GLU A 147 10.77 -12.22 -1.66
C GLU A 147 11.54 -12.36 -2.96
N LEU A 148 10.85 -12.29 -4.10
CA LEU A 148 11.45 -12.43 -5.42
C LEU A 148 12.02 -11.13 -5.98
N ALA A 149 11.67 -10.00 -5.38
CA ALA A 149 12.07 -8.67 -5.87
C ALA A 149 13.49 -8.28 -5.46
#